data_93d27564ff264d9df92a72775b55bf03
#
_entry.id   93d27564ff264d9df92a72775b55bf03
#
_cell.length_a   1.000
_cell.length_b   1.000
_cell.length_c   1.000
_cell.angle_alpha   90.00
_cell.angle_beta   90.00
_cell.angle_gamma   90.00
#
_symmetry.space_group_name_H-M   'P 1'
#
loop_
_entity.id
_entity.type
_entity.pdbx_description
1 polymer ?
#
loop_
_entity_poly.entity_id
_entity_poly.type
_entity_poly.pdbx_seq_one_letter_code
_entity_poly.pdbx_strand_id
1 'polypeptide(L)'
;LVAGGYSNEREISLKTAKQVKKILKKNYKIFKCDFDKNFLLNLKKFKPNIIFNALHGRFGEDGFVQSILESKKIKYTHSGVLSSALAMDKVASKEIFKKNKILTPKYIKFENNNLNKLNIKKKIKKLFNFPVVIKPINEGSSVDVFICTKKNLMKNLFKLKKYKEVLIEEYIGGREIQVAILGNRKLGAIEL
;
A
#
# COMPACT_ATOMS: atom_id res chain seq x y z
N LEU A 1 -12.27 2.11 16.32
CA LEU A 1 -11.01 1.56 15.84
C LEU A 1 -11.29 0.38 14.92
N VAL A 2 -11.00 0.52 13.64
CA VAL A 2 -11.19 -0.52 12.63
C VAL A 2 -9.86 -1.22 12.35
N ALA A 3 -9.85 -2.55 12.31
CA ALA A 3 -8.65 -3.36 12.11
C ALA A 3 -9.00 -4.74 11.54
N GLY A 4 -8.00 -5.53 11.20
CA GLY A 4 -8.16 -6.86 10.63
C GLY A 4 -8.41 -6.80 9.13
N GLY A 5 -9.64 -7.08 8.69
CA GLY A 5 -9.99 -7.07 7.27
C GLY A 5 -9.50 -8.30 6.51
N TYR A 6 -9.54 -8.22 5.17
CA TYR A 6 -9.32 -9.35 4.26
C TYR A 6 -7.96 -9.32 3.55
N SER A 7 -7.10 -8.32 3.84
CA SER A 7 -5.80 -8.21 3.17
C SER A 7 -4.78 -9.22 3.72
N ASN A 8 -3.73 -9.46 2.96
CA ASN A 8 -2.58 -10.26 3.40
C ASN A 8 -1.86 -9.65 4.62
N GLU A 9 -2.17 -8.39 4.96
CA GLU A 9 -1.57 -7.62 6.05
C GLU A 9 -2.42 -7.63 7.33
N ARG A 10 -3.42 -8.53 7.41
CA ARG A 10 -4.35 -8.65 8.56
C ARG A 10 -3.65 -8.67 9.92
N GLU A 11 -2.59 -9.46 10.05
CA GLU A 11 -1.83 -9.60 11.29
C GLU A 11 -1.16 -8.29 11.71
N ILE A 12 -0.63 -7.54 10.73
CA ILE A 12 -0.02 -6.23 10.96
C ILE A 12 -1.09 -5.25 11.44
N SER A 13 -2.25 -5.24 10.79
CA SER A 13 -3.41 -4.43 11.16
C SER A 13 -3.84 -4.68 12.62
N LEU A 14 -3.93 -5.95 13.03
CA LEU A 14 -4.30 -6.32 14.39
C LEU A 14 -3.26 -5.89 15.43
N LYS A 15 -1.95 -5.97 15.09
CA LYS A 15 -0.86 -5.47 15.93
C LYS A 15 -0.92 -3.95 16.10
N THR A 16 -1.07 -3.22 15.01
CA THR A 16 -1.26 -1.75 15.02
C THR A 16 -2.43 -1.37 15.90
N ALA A 17 -3.58 -2.00 15.70
CA ALA A 17 -4.78 -1.72 16.48
C ALA A 17 -4.60 -1.97 17.99
N LYS A 18 -3.85 -3.00 18.37
CA LYS A 18 -3.53 -3.28 19.77
C LYS A 18 -2.76 -2.13 20.41
N GLN A 19 -1.74 -1.60 19.73
CA GLN A 19 -0.95 -0.47 20.23
C GLN A 19 -1.77 0.82 20.29
N VAL A 20 -2.50 1.15 19.23
CA VAL A 20 -3.38 2.32 19.17
C VAL A 20 -4.42 2.27 20.28
N LYS A 21 -5.09 1.13 20.46
CA LYS A 21 -6.07 0.95 21.54
C LYS A 21 -5.47 1.19 22.93
N LYS A 22 -4.24 0.70 23.18
CA LYS A 22 -3.53 0.87 24.46
C LYS A 22 -3.36 2.35 24.82
N ILE A 23 -3.06 3.18 23.81
CA ILE A 23 -2.82 4.61 23.99
C ILE A 23 -4.15 5.37 24.11
N LEU A 24 -5.04 5.20 23.15
CA LEU A 24 -6.26 6.00 23.02
C LEU A 24 -7.31 5.69 24.09
N LYS A 25 -7.32 4.49 24.69
CA LYS A 25 -8.29 4.12 25.73
C LYS A 25 -8.23 4.99 26.97
N LYS A 26 -7.15 5.74 27.19
CA LYS A 26 -6.99 6.67 28.31
C LYS A 26 -7.94 7.87 28.21
N ASN A 27 -8.26 8.31 26.99
CA ASN A 27 -8.99 9.55 26.74
C ASN A 27 -10.27 9.35 25.93
N TYR A 28 -10.48 8.15 25.36
CA TYR A 28 -11.61 7.90 24.46
C TYR A 28 -12.31 6.58 24.77
N LYS A 29 -13.63 6.55 24.59
CA LYS A 29 -14.42 5.31 24.57
C LYS A 29 -14.15 4.59 23.24
N ILE A 30 -13.50 3.44 23.27
CA ILE A 30 -13.07 2.72 22.09
C ILE A 30 -13.88 1.44 21.90
N PHE A 31 -14.49 1.31 20.73
CA PHE A 31 -15.00 0.07 20.18
C PHE A 31 -14.06 -0.42 19.08
N LYS A 32 -13.49 -1.63 19.23
CA LYS A 32 -12.69 -2.29 18.19
C LYS A 32 -13.62 -3.09 17.30
N CYS A 33 -13.56 -2.85 16.01
CA CYS A 33 -14.37 -3.51 14.98
C CYS A 33 -13.45 -4.15 13.93
N ASP A 34 -13.73 -5.38 13.55
CA ASP A 34 -13.11 -5.98 12.37
C ASP A 34 -13.79 -5.45 11.11
N PHE A 35 -13.05 -5.37 10.02
CA PHE A 35 -13.59 -5.05 8.71
C PHE A 35 -14.07 -6.34 8.05
N ASP A 36 -15.25 -6.81 8.47
CA ASP A 36 -15.91 -8.03 8.03
C ASP A 36 -17.36 -7.77 7.57
N LYS A 37 -18.12 -8.83 7.34
CA LYS A 37 -19.54 -8.74 6.97
C LYS A 37 -20.42 -7.99 7.96
N ASN A 38 -20.01 -7.90 9.22
CA ASN A 38 -20.75 -7.21 10.27
C ASN A 38 -20.33 -5.73 10.44
N PHE A 39 -19.35 -5.27 9.66
CA PHE A 39 -18.79 -3.93 9.80
C PHE A 39 -19.85 -2.83 9.81
N LEU A 40 -20.73 -2.80 8.81
CA LEU A 40 -21.79 -1.78 8.71
C LEU A 40 -22.79 -1.86 9.86
N LEU A 41 -23.14 -3.08 10.31
CA LEU A 41 -24.02 -3.28 11.45
C LEU A 41 -23.37 -2.73 12.75
N ASN A 42 -22.09 -3.00 12.94
CA ASN A 42 -21.32 -2.49 14.08
C ASN A 42 -21.23 -0.96 14.08
N LEU A 43 -21.03 -0.34 12.92
CA LEU A 43 -21.07 1.13 12.79
C LEU A 43 -22.44 1.71 13.21
N LYS A 44 -23.52 1.09 12.75
CA LYS A 44 -24.89 1.53 13.08
C LYS A 44 -25.18 1.40 14.58
N LYS A 45 -24.73 0.29 15.21
CA LYS A 45 -24.93 0.04 16.64
C LYS A 45 -24.10 0.98 17.53
N PHE A 46 -22.81 1.14 17.21
CA PHE A 46 -21.90 1.93 18.06
C PHE A 46 -21.99 3.43 17.81
N LYS A 47 -22.38 3.87 16.61
CA LYS A 47 -22.47 5.28 16.19
C LYS A 47 -21.19 6.07 16.53
N PRO A 48 -20.05 5.74 15.94
CA PRO A 48 -18.77 6.38 16.29
C PRO A 48 -18.75 7.85 15.86
N ASN A 49 -18.12 8.72 16.66
CA ASN A 49 -17.85 10.10 16.27
C ASN A 49 -16.72 10.19 15.24
N ILE A 50 -15.74 9.29 15.36
CA ILE A 50 -14.59 9.20 14.45
C ILE A 50 -14.12 7.76 14.39
N ILE A 51 -13.57 7.35 13.24
CA ILE A 51 -12.93 6.06 13.06
C ILE A 51 -11.43 6.24 12.92
N PHE A 52 -10.69 5.55 13.79
CA PHE A 52 -9.27 5.31 13.56
C PHE A 52 -9.15 4.09 12.65
N ASN A 53 -8.65 4.30 11.43
CA ASN A 53 -8.40 3.24 10.47
C ASN A 53 -7.02 2.63 10.74
N ALA A 54 -6.99 1.41 11.27
CA ALA A 54 -5.78 0.63 11.48
C ALA A 54 -5.68 -0.56 10.50
N LEU A 55 -6.46 -0.53 9.40
CA LEU A 55 -6.32 -1.49 8.32
C LEU A 55 -5.01 -1.22 7.56
N HIS A 56 -4.44 -2.27 7.00
CA HIS A 56 -3.29 -2.20 6.11
C HIS A 56 -3.60 -2.88 4.77
N GLY A 57 -3.01 -2.34 3.71
CA GLY A 57 -3.17 -2.85 2.36
C GLY A 57 -4.58 -2.69 1.80
N ARG A 58 -4.99 -3.67 1.01
CA ARG A 58 -6.26 -3.65 0.30
C ARG A 58 -7.46 -3.49 1.22
N PHE A 59 -8.45 -2.73 0.77
CA PHE A 59 -9.66 -2.27 1.47
C PHE A 59 -9.40 -1.22 2.55
N GLY A 60 -8.20 -1.14 3.14
CA GLY A 60 -7.86 -0.19 4.19
C GLY A 60 -7.17 1.07 3.69
N GLU A 61 -6.33 0.94 2.65
CA GLU A 61 -5.45 2.00 2.15
C GLU A 61 -5.72 2.38 0.69
N ASP A 62 -6.67 1.70 0.03
CA ASP A 62 -7.02 1.87 -1.38
C ASP A 62 -8.25 2.76 -1.66
N GLY A 63 -8.78 3.42 -0.63
CA GLY A 63 -9.97 4.27 -0.73
C GLY A 63 -11.29 3.53 -0.47
N PHE A 64 -11.31 2.20 -0.36
CA PHE A 64 -12.54 1.43 -0.25
C PHE A 64 -13.26 1.70 1.08
N VAL A 65 -12.62 1.50 2.23
CA VAL A 65 -13.22 1.79 3.54
C VAL A 65 -13.52 3.27 3.68
N GLN A 66 -12.68 4.14 3.13
CA GLN A 66 -12.87 5.58 3.13
C GLN A 66 -14.18 5.97 2.42
N SER A 67 -14.47 5.40 1.25
CA SER A 67 -15.70 5.67 0.50
C SER A 67 -16.95 5.25 1.27
N ILE A 68 -16.91 4.12 1.97
CA ILE A 68 -18.00 3.67 2.85
C ILE A 68 -18.23 4.69 3.96
N LEU A 69 -17.14 5.16 4.60
CA LEU A 69 -17.24 6.10 5.72
C LEU A 69 -17.73 7.47 5.29
N GLU A 70 -17.26 7.97 4.13
CA GLU A 70 -17.76 9.22 3.54
C GLU A 70 -19.25 9.16 3.19
N SER A 71 -19.70 8.04 2.59
CA SER A 71 -21.13 7.84 2.31
C SER A 71 -22.01 7.85 3.56
N LYS A 72 -21.45 7.52 4.72
CA LYS A 72 -22.11 7.56 6.04
C LYS A 72 -21.85 8.84 6.82
N LYS A 73 -21.12 9.81 6.24
CA LYS A 73 -20.70 11.05 6.89
C LYS A 73 -19.94 10.82 8.21
N ILE A 74 -19.17 9.73 8.29
CA ILE A 74 -18.38 9.38 9.47
C ILE A 74 -16.94 9.86 9.26
N LYS A 75 -16.42 10.66 10.17
CA LYS A 75 -15.03 11.12 10.17
C LYS A 75 -14.07 9.95 10.38
N TYR A 76 -12.92 9.99 9.74
CA TYR A 76 -11.89 8.95 9.86
C TYR A 76 -10.47 9.55 9.79
N THR A 77 -9.49 8.77 10.26
CA THR A 77 -8.08 9.11 10.12
C THR A 77 -7.54 8.69 8.76
N HIS A 78 -6.37 9.22 8.38
CA HIS A 78 -5.66 9.01 7.12
C HIS A 78 -6.23 9.82 5.95
N SER A 79 -5.72 9.53 4.74
CA SER A 79 -6.06 10.25 3.51
C SER A 79 -7.47 9.89 3.01
N GLY A 80 -8.07 10.79 2.22
CA GLY A 80 -9.37 10.58 1.61
C GLY A 80 -9.36 9.54 0.48
N VAL A 81 -10.54 9.27 -0.08
CA VAL A 81 -10.77 8.22 -1.08
C VAL A 81 -9.80 8.30 -2.25
N LEU A 82 -9.77 9.43 -2.95
CA LEU A 82 -8.96 9.58 -4.16
C LEU A 82 -7.46 9.49 -3.85
N SER A 83 -7.00 10.15 -2.79
CA SER A 83 -5.58 10.13 -2.40
C SER A 83 -5.12 8.73 -2.03
N SER A 84 -5.95 7.98 -1.30
CA SER A 84 -5.68 6.58 -0.93
C SER A 84 -5.61 5.67 -2.16
N ALA A 85 -6.57 5.79 -3.08
CA ALA A 85 -6.59 5.00 -4.32
C ALA A 85 -5.35 5.27 -5.19
N LEU A 86 -4.98 6.53 -5.37
CA LEU A 86 -3.80 6.92 -6.13
C LEU A 86 -2.49 6.48 -5.46
N ALA A 87 -2.41 6.58 -4.13
CA ALA A 87 -1.22 6.17 -3.38
C ALA A 87 -0.99 4.65 -3.40
N MET A 88 -2.07 3.86 -3.42
CA MET A 88 -1.99 2.41 -3.49
C MET A 88 -1.48 1.93 -4.86
N ASP A 89 -1.81 2.63 -5.95
CA ASP A 89 -1.31 2.32 -7.28
C ASP A 89 0.07 2.95 -7.50
N LYS A 90 1.11 2.11 -7.51
CA LYS A 90 2.51 2.57 -7.67
C LYS A 90 2.77 3.26 -9.00
N VAL A 91 2.04 2.91 -10.06
CA VAL A 91 2.18 3.56 -11.37
C VAL A 91 1.55 4.95 -11.31
N ALA A 92 0.32 5.06 -10.81
CA ALA A 92 -0.37 6.34 -10.63
C ALA A 92 0.44 7.29 -9.73
N SER A 93 0.95 6.79 -8.60
CA SER A 93 1.83 7.55 -7.69
C SER A 93 3.07 8.09 -8.43
N LYS A 94 3.75 7.24 -9.21
CA LYS A 94 4.95 7.65 -9.96
C LYS A 94 4.65 8.69 -11.04
N GLU A 95 3.51 8.61 -11.70
CA GLU A 95 3.10 9.63 -12.67
C GLU A 95 2.82 10.98 -11.97
N ILE A 96 2.20 10.96 -10.80
CA ILE A 96 2.01 12.16 -9.98
C ILE A 96 3.35 12.75 -9.53
N PHE A 97 4.29 11.90 -9.07
CA PHE A 97 5.63 12.32 -8.65
C PHE A 97 6.38 12.99 -9.80
N LYS A 98 6.39 12.39 -10.99
CA LYS A 98 7.02 12.97 -12.18
C LYS A 98 6.41 14.34 -12.53
N LYS A 99 5.07 14.44 -12.52
CA LYS A 99 4.35 15.67 -12.82
C LYS A 99 4.74 16.80 -11.85
N ASN A 100 5.03 16.45 -10.61
CA ASN A 100 5.46 17.39 -9.57
C ASN A 100 6.99 17.48 -9.42
N LYS A 101 7.77 16.94 -10.38
CA LYS A 101 9.24 16.95 -10.37
C LYS A 101 9.87 16.27 -9.16
N ILE A 102 9.16 15.33 -8.53
CA ILE A 102 9.67 14.50 -7.44
C ILE A 102 10.40 13.31 -8.06
N LEU A 103 11.63 13.08 -7.62
CA LEU A 103 12.45 11.97 -8.10
C LEU A 103 11.81 10.64 -7.74
N THR A 104 11.78 9.74 -8.71
CA THR A 104 11.32 8.36 -8.54
C THR A 104 12.11 7.45 -9.48
N PRO A 105 12.40 6.19 -9.08
CA PRO A 105 13.12 5.25 -9.93
C PRO A 105 12.47 5.12 -11.32
N LYS A 106 13.29 4.99 -12.36
CA LYS A 106 12.79 4.67 -13.72
C LYS A 106 12.05 3.34 -13.67
N TYR A 107 10.96 3.22 -14.41
CA TYR A 107 10.14 2.01 -14.37
C TYR A 107 9.46 1.72 -15.69
N ILE A 108 9.00 0.47 -15.81
CA ILE A 108 8.02 0.03 -16.81
C ILE A 108 6.92 -0.75 -16.11
N LYS A 109 5.69 -0.56 -16.59
CA LYS A 109 4.56 -1.42 -16.27
C LYS A 109 4.58 -2.62 -17.20
N PHE A 110 4.31 -3.78 -16.66
CA PHE A 110 4.33 -5.03 -17.41
C PHE A 110 3.07 -5.85 -17.10
N GLU A 111 2.39 -6.30 -18.17
CA GLU A 111 1.20 -7.14 -18.08
C GLU A 111 1.60 -8.62 -18.19
N ASN A 112 1.25 -9.41 -17.18
CA ASN A 112 1.61 -10.83 -17.11
C ASN A 112 0.98 -11.72 -18.18
N ASN A 113 -0.12 -11.28 -18.80
CA ASN A 113 -0.78 -12.02 -19.87
C ASN A 113 0.03 -12.06 -21.18
N ASN A 114 1.00 -11.14 -21.35
CA ASN A 114 1.85 -10.99 -22.53
C ASN A 114 3.28 -11.52 -22.33
N LEU A 115 3.45 -12.64 -21.61
CA LEU A 115 4.75 -13.25 -21.30
C LEU A 115 5.46 -13.84 -22.54
N ASN A 116 5.81 -13.00 -23.51
CA ASN A 116 6.89 -13.35 -24.42
C ASN A 116 8.23 -13.13 -23.69
N LYS A 117 8.71 -14.22 -23.05
CA LYS A 117 9.89 -14.22 -22.16
C LYS A 117 11.16 -13.62 -22.78
N LEU A 118 11.33 -13.77 -24.11
CA LEU A 118 12.50 -13.24 -24.84
C LEU A 118 12.42 -11.72 -24.99
N ASN A 119 11.26 -11.18 -25.27
CA ASN A 119 11.07 -9.75 -25.47
C ASN A 119 11.21 -8.96 -24.16
N ILE A 120 10.75 -9.53 -23.04
CA ILE A 120 10.91 -8.90 -21.72
C ILE A 120 12.37 -8.77 -21.34
N LYS A 121 13.14 -9.86 -21.42
CA LYS A 121 14.57 -9.82 -21.10
C LYS A 121 15.31 -8.78 -21.92
N LYS A 122 15.03 -8.72 -23.24
CA LYS A 122 15.63 -7.72 -24.15
C LYS A 122 15.23 -6.30 -23.74
N LYS A 123 13.94 -6.06 -23.47
CA LYS A 123 13.41 -4.74 -23.06
C LYS A 123 14.03 -4.27 -21.75
N ILE A 124 14.08 -5.14 -20.73
CA ILE A 124 14.68 -4.80 -19.42
C ILE A 124 16.18 -4.49 -19.58
N LYS A 125 16.93 -5.31 -20.32
CA LYS A 125 18.37 -5.09 -20.56
C LYS A 125 18.65 -3.77 -21.29
N LYS A 126 17.73 -3.32 -22.16
CA LYS A 126 17.87 -2.05 -22.89
C LYS A 126 17.60 -0.83 -21.99
N LEU A 127 16.69 -0.97 -21.02
CA LEU A 127 16.19 0.15 -20.23
C LEU A 127 16.85 0.30 -18.86
N PHE A 128 17.38 -0.81 -18.31
CA PHE A 128 17.89 -0.83 -16.95
C PHE A 128 19.23 -1.53 -16.82
N ASN A 129 20.02 -1.05 -15.88
CA ASN A 129 21.12 -1.79 -15.31
C ASN A 129 20.61 -2.74 -14.23
N PHE A 130 21.23 -3.91 -14.10
CA PHE A 130 20.92 -4.84 -13.02
C PHE A 130 21.71 -4.48 -11.75
N PRO A 131 21.14 -4.74 -10.55
CA PRO A 131 19.86 -5.37 -10.30
C PRO A 131 18.67 -4.46 -10.63
N VAL A 132 17.49 -5.07 -10.83
CA VAL A 132 16.20 -4.37 -10.93
C VAL A 132 15.25 -4.86 -9.85
N VAL A 133 14.26 -4.04 -9.50
CA VAL A 133 13.18 -4.44 -8.59
C VAL A 133 11.94 -4.81 -9.40
N ILE A 134 11.33 -5.94 -9.06
CA ILE A 134 10.02 -6.32 -9.59
C ILE A 134 9.03 -6.47 -8.43
N LYS A 135 7.83 -5.94 -8.59
CA LYS A 135 6.81 -5.94 -7.54
C LYS A 135 5.39 -5.78 -8.09
N PRO A 136 4.36 -6.21 -7.37
CA PRO A 136 2.98 -5.91 -7.72
C PRO A 136 2.72 -4.39 -7.67
N ILE A 137 1.77 -3.93 -8.49
CA ILE A 137 1.43 -2.50 -8.54
C ILE A 137 0.68 -2.08 -7.26
N ASN A 138 -0.24 -2.93 -6.76
CA ASN A 138 -1.22 -2.57 -5.74
C ASN A 138 -1.07 -3.34 -4.41
N GLU A 139 0.14 -3.82 -4.06
CA GLU A 139 0.42 -4.45 -2.77
C GLU A 139 1.28 -3.54 -1.89
N GLY A 140 1.18 -3.71 -0.56
CA GLY A 140 1.97 -2.98 0.44
C GLY A 140 2.96 -3.88 1.18
N SER A 141 3.59 -3.34 2.24
CA SER A 141 4.44 -4.06 3.21
C SER A 141 5.46 -5.03 2.60
N SER A 142 6.06 -4.66 1.47
CA SER A 142 7.05 -5.47 0.74
C SER A 142 6.56 -6.85 0.28
N VAL A 143 5.23 -7.07 0.23
CA VAL A 143 4.67 -8.32 -0.28
C VAL A 143 5.06 -8.53 -1.73
N ASP A 144 5.69 -9.68 -2.01
CA ASP A 144 6.13 -10.09 -3.35
C ASP A 144 7.05 -9.08 -4.07
N VAL A 145 7.87 -8.37 -3.31
CA VAL A 145 8.95 -7.50 -3.85
C VAL A 145 10.22 -8.33 -4.03
N PHE A 146 10.82 -8.29 -5.22
CA PHE A 146 12.04 -9.05 -5.53
C PHE A 146 13.10 -8.15 -6.15
N ILE A 147 14.31 -8.15 -5.57
CA ILE A 147 15.51 -7.61 -6.21
C ILE A 147 16.05 -8.68 -7.14
N CYS A 148 16.14 -8.36 -8.43
CA CYS A 148 16.43 -9.32 -9.48
C CYS A 148 17.73 -9.04 -10.19
N THR A 149 18.58 -10.06 -10.27
CA THR A 149 19.73 -10.12 -11.17
C THR A 149 19.30 -10.70 -12.54
N LYS A 150 20.20 -10.68 -13.52
CA LYS A 150 19.98 -11.33 -14.83
C LYS A 150 19.63 -12.82 -14.70
N LYS A 151 20.16 -13.50 -13.65
CA LYS A 151 19.99 -14.95 -13.44
C LYS A 151 18.61 -15.31 -12.88
N ASN A 152 18.09 -14.54 -11.90
CA ASN A 152 16.86 -14.89 -11.17
C ASN A 152 15.60 -14.14 -11.64
N LEU A 153 15.72 -13.17 -12.57
CA LEU A 153 14.61 -12.34 -13.06
C LEU A 153 13.39 -13.18 -13.50
N MET A 154 13.60 -14.17 -14.37
CA MET A 154 12.48 -14.95 -14.91
C MET A 154 11.81 -15.85 -13.87
N LYS A 155 12.59 -16.41 -12.94
CA LYS A 155 12.06 -17.17 -11.81
C LYS A 155 11.14 -16.30 -10.94
N ASN A 156 11.56 -15.09 -10.65
CA ASN A 156 10.78 -14.18 -9.81
C ASN A 156 9.58 -13.57 -10.54
N LEU A 157 9.68 -13.24 -11.84
CA LEU A 157 8.51 -12.88 -12.66
C LEU A 157 7.46 -14.00 -12.69
N PHE A 158 7.89 -15.26 -12.71
CA PHE A 158 6.95 -16.38 -12.65
C PHE A 158 6.17 -16.43 -11.34
N LYS A 159 6.78 -16.09 -10.19
CA LYS A 159 6.10 -16.01 -8.90
C LYS A 159 5.01 -14.92 -8.89
N LEU A 160 5.20 -13.86 -9.68
CA LEU A 160 4.24 -12.76 -9.78
C LEU A 160 3.11 -13.00 -10.79
N LYS A 161 3.01 -14.19 -11.41
CA LYS A 161 1.95 -14.51 -12.40
C LYS A 161 0.53 -14.37 -11.87
N LYS A 162 0.33 -14.48 -10.57
CA LYS A 162 -0.97 -14.28 -9.93
C LYS A 162 -1.48 -12.84 -10.01
N TYR A 163 -0.59 -11.88 -10.29
CA TYR A 163 -0.95 -10.49 -10.48
C TYR A 163 -1.13 -10.20 -11.97
N LYS A 164 -2.18 -9.45 -12.33
CA LYS A 164 -2.43 -9.03 -13.72
C LYS A 164 -1.29 -8.18 -14.25
N GLU A 165 -0.81 -7.27 -13.40
CA GLU A 165 0.20 -6.27 -13.73
C GLU A 165 1.27 -6.20 -12.66
N VAL A 166 2.51 -6.00 -13.08
CA VAL A 166 3.66 -5.80 -12.21
C VAL A 166 4.47 -4.58 -12.62
N LEU A 167 5.13 -3.97 -11.65
CA LEU A 167 6.09 -2.91 -11.86
C LEU A 167 7.49 -3.51 -11.92
N ILE A 168 8.27 -3.08 -12.90
CA ILE A 168 9.70 -3.35 -13.00
C ILE A 168 10.41 -2.02 -12.95
N GLU A 169 11.29 -1.82 -12.00
CA GLU A 169 11.95 -0.55 -11.79
C GLU A 169 13.45 -0.69 -11.51
N GLU A 170 14.14 0.40 -11.67
CA GLU A 170 15.54 0.56 -11.30
C GLU A 170 15.71 0.29 -9.80
N TYR A 171 16.74 -0.48 -9.45
CA TYR A 171 17.14 -0.64 -8.04
C TYR A 171 17.93 0.58 -7.58
N ILE A 172 17.45 1.22 -6.55
CA ILE A 172 18.17 2.31 -5.87
C ILE A 172 18.74 1.77 -4.59
N GLY A 173 20.06 1.75 -4.49
CA GLY A 173 20.75 1.42 -3.24
C GLY A 173 20.77 2.61 -2.30
N GLY A 174 21.01 2.34 -1.02
CA GLY A 174 21.11 3.38 0.01
C GLY A 174 20.27 3.07 1.24
N ARG A 175 20.18 4.06 2.13
CA ARG A 175 19.35 3.98 3.34
C ARG A 175 17.89 4.20 3.01
N GLU A 176 17.00 3.45 3.64
CA GLU A 176 15.56 3.64 3.53
C GLU A 176 15.07 4.53 4.68
N ILE A 177 14.56 5.70 4.34
CA ILE A 177 14.11 6.70 5.31
C ILE A 177 12.60 6.89 5.15
N GLN A 178 11.87 6.69 6.24
CA GLN A 178 10.44 6.94 6.31
C GLN A 178 10.17 8.23 7.08
N VAL A 179 9.32 9.10 6.53
CA VAL A 179 8.91 10.36 7.15
C VAL A 179 7.42 10.33 7.45
N ALA A 180 7.06 10.54 8.72
CA ALA A 180 5.66 10.62 9.13
C ALA A 180 5.14 12.05 9.03
N ILE A 181 3.93 12.18 8.48
CA ILE A 181 3.24 13.47 8.32
C ILE A 181 1.84 13.38 8.94
N LEU A 182 1.46 14.40 9.71
CA LEU A 182 0.12 14.57 10.27
C LEU A 182 -0.42 15.96 9.93
N GLY A 183 -1.41 16.03 9.07
CA GLY A 183 -1.85 17.28 8.47
C GLY A 183 -0.68 17.94 7.73
N ASN A 184 -0.30 19.16 8.09
CA ASN A 184 0.83 19.90 7.50
C ASN A 184 2.12 19.80 8.33
N ARG A 185 2.19 18.92 9.34
CA ARG A 185 3.34 18.77 10.22
C ARG A 185 4.15 17.53 9.89
N LYS A 186 5.46 17.68 9.74
CA LYS A 186 6.42 16.59 9.78
C LYS A 186 6.59 16.15 11.23
N LEU A 187 6.31 14.90 11.54
CA LEU A 187 6.41 14.36 12.90
C LEU A 187 7.80 13.82 13.22
N GLY A 188 8.51 13.34 12.22
CA GLY A 188 9.83 12.77 12.36
C GLY A 188 10.21 11.91 11.16
N ALA A 189 11.47 11.49 11.13
CA ALA A 189 12.01 10.58 10.15
C ALA A 189 12.69 9.41 10.89
N ILE A 190 12.53 8.21 10.36
CA ILE A 190 13.18 6.98 10.86
C ILE A 190 13.87 6.27 9.73
N GLU A 191 14.98 5.65 10.01
CA GLU A 191 15.66 4.69 9.13
C GLU A 191 15.09 3.31 9.40
N LEU A 192 14.79 2.54 8.32
CA LEU A 192 14.23 1.20 8.38
C LEU A 192 15.30 0.14 8.28
#